data_192d99ec5ea94b795c3bdaa23d11ba58
#
_entry.id   192d99ec5ea94b795c3bdaa23d11ba58
#
_cell.length_a   1.000
_cell.length_b   1.000
_cell.length_c   1.000
_cell.angle_alpha   90.00
_cell.angle_beta   90.00
_cell.angle_gamma   90.00
#
_symmetry.space_group_name_H-M   'P 1'
#
loop_
_entity.id
_entity.type
_entity.pdbx_description
1 polymer ?
#
loop_
_entity_poly.entity_id
_entity_poly.type
_entity_poly.pdbx_seq_one_letter_code
_entity_poly.pdbx_strand_id
1 'polypeptide(L)'
;MSFQQANKDNYQNKIDNLDSSQSQAVFADADNVVIKAPAGSGKTHTLLAAVANYRYEHLNDRICAITFTRAARQEMEVRLREMGIYDVEVTTIHVWARNLLEYFADKHDFRIQVLNETQIKQILQEIVRDYLVRARIRSVNINILYTYITGNKTMDITDNYRRTLRALEERYIMYKRNNNLYDFTDYPLYLWNIMEIYDEYVNTIDALFVDELQDVDPIQFKTFERVNTSKKFFIGDGWQSIYVFRGSDGEVFEKLDDFHLCKLKYNYRSYQEIIDYASTVYLTLYDKVVDNDISSYITRVSYSKESSIECQKGYGGQVAIITPYEECYVFKNGERAIDNAYRQLKRIMELNPMILCRTNKQVKEIQELGFTDVSTIHQAKGLEYDNVVVVDTEIDCLEDLNVAYVALTRAKDSMLVINFVQFENFLKSFKEVI
;
A
#
# COMPACT_ATOMS: atom_id res chain seq x y z
N MET A 1 -24.11 -13.97 31.30
CA MET A 1 -24.15 -12.79 30.40
C MET A 1 -24.78 -13.25 29.08
N SER A 2 -25.73 -12.51 28.54
CA SER A 2 -26.26 -12.82 27.22
C SER A 2 -25.20 -12.55 26.15
N PHE A 3 -25.22 -13.28 25.04
CA PHE A 3 -24.29 -13.09 23.91
C PHE A 3 -24.26 -11.63 23.43
N GLN A 4 -25.40 -10.93 23.47
CA GLN A 4 -25.53 -9.50 23.18
C GLN A 4 -24.77 -8.59 24.17
N GLN A 5 -24.73 -8.95 25.46
CA GLN A 5 -24.03 -8.16 26.48
C GLN A 5 -22.52 -8.29 26.33
N ALA A 6 -22.00 -9.52 26.08
CA ALA A 6 -20.57 -9.74 25.86
C ALA A 6 -20.05 -9.01 24.60
N ASN A 7 -20.88 -8.94 23.56
CA ASN A 7 -20.54 -8.21 22.32
C ASN A 7 -20.53 -6.69 22.53
N LYS A 8 -21.46 -6.17 23.31
CA LYS A 8 -21.51 -4.74 23.69
C LYS A 8 -20.29 -4.36 24.53
N ASP A 9 -19.86 -5.22 25.44
CA ASP A 9 -18.69 -4.99 26.28
C ASP A 9 -17.38 -5.01 25.43
N ASN A 10 -17.27 -5.90 24.44
CA ASN A 10 -16.14 -5.91 23.50
C ASN A 10 -16.09 -4.67 22.60
N TYR A 11 -17.22 -4.23 22.10
CA TYR A 11 -17.32 -2.98 21.34
C TYR A 11 -16.92 -1.79 22.20
N GLN A 12 -17.48 -1.66 23.43
CA GLN A 12 -17.17 -0.59 24.35
C GLN A 12 -15.67 -0.51 24.66
N ASN A 13 -15.04 -1.65 24.94
CA ASN A 13 -13.60 -1.73 25.16
C ASN A 13 -12.77 -1.23 23.97
N LYS A 14 -13.23 -1.45 22.73
CA LYS A 14 -12.53 -0.96 21.52
C LYS A 14 -12.64 0.55 21.37
N ILE A 15 -13.79 1.14 21.67
CA ILE A 15 -14.01 2.59 21.64
C ILE A 15 -13.28 3.30 22.77
N ASP A 16 -13.28 2.74 23.97
CA ASP A 16 -12.62 3.30 25.15
C ASP A 16 -11.08 3.35 24.97
N ASN A 17 -10.52 2.55 24.08
CA ASN A 17 -9.10 2.51 23.76
C ASN A 17 -8.68 3.39 22.55
N LEU A 18 -9.62 4.17 21.97
CA LEU A 18 -9.28 5.13 20.91
C LEU A 18 -8.55 6.33 21.50
N ASP A 19 -7.49 6.77 20.85
CA ASP A 19 -6.90 8.08 21.16
C ASP A 19 -7.80 9.24 20.75
N SER A 20 -7.44 10.47 21.15
CA SER A 20 -8.23 11.66 20.88
C SER A 20 -8.44 11.91 19.38
N SER A 21 -7.45 11.61 18.53
CA SER A 21 -7.55 11.81 17.08
C SER A 21 -8.39 10.74 16.41
N GLN A 22 -8.27 9.50 16.86
CA GLN A 22 -9.11 8.38 16.43
C GLN A 22 -10.57 8.59 16.83
N SER A 23 -10.81 9.02 18.09
CA SER A 23 -12.14 9.34 18.59
C SER A 23 -12.78 10.46 17.78
N GLN A 24 -12.06 11.55 17.49
CA GLN A 24 -12.55 12.63 16.64
C GLN A 24 -12.99 12.14 15.26
N ALA A 25 -12.25 11.20 14.67
CA ALA A 25 -12.58 10.65 13.37
C ALA A 25 -13.79 9.69 13.42
N VAL A 26 -13.83 8.80 14.41
CA VAL A 26 -14.91 7.79 14.56
C VAL A 26 -16.26 8.47 14.87
N PHE A 27 -16.26 9.50 15.70
CA PHE A 27 -17.45 10.22 16.13
C PHE A 27 -17.67 11.55 15.39
N ALA A 28 -17.04 11.74 14.23
CA ALA A 28 -17.25 12.95 13.43
C ALA A 28 -18.73 13.08 13.00
N ASP A 29 -19.32 14.22 13.32
CA ASP A 29 -20.69 14.58 12.94
C ASP A 29 -20.70 15.09 11.48
N ALA A 30 -20.47 14.15 10.54
CA ALA A 30 -20.46 14.41 9.11
C ALA A 30 -20.81 13.14 8.34
N ASP A 31 -21.57 13.27 7.26
CA ASP A 31 -21.93 12.14 6.38
C ASP A 31 -20.73 11.59 5.63
N ASN A 32 -19.84 12.47 5.17
CA ASN A 32 -18.64 12.12 4.46
C ASN A 32 -17.39 12.45 5.29
N VAL A 33 -16.62 11.45 5.66
CA VAL A 33 -15.39 11.58 6.46
C VAL A 33 -14.21 11.02 5.71
N VAL A 34 -13.12 11.77 5.63
CA VAL A 34 -11.83 11.29 5.13
C VAL A 34 -10.74 11.44 6.18
N ILE A 35 -9.91 10.42 6.33
CA ILE A 35 -8.87 10.37 7.36
C ILE A 35 -7.51 10.23 6.71
N LYS A 36 -6.65 11.24 6.92
CA LYS A 36 -5.21 11.14 6.66
C LYS A 36 -4.56 10.46 7.87
N ALA A 37 -4.09 9.23 7.68
CA ALA A 37 -3.63 8.35 8.74
C ALA A 37 -2.21 7.84 8.45
N PRO A 38 -1.16 8.42 9.05
CA PRO A 38 0.22 8.04 8.76
C PRO A 38 0.52 6.58 9.12
N ALA A 39 1.67 6.10 8.70
CA ALA A 39 2.14 4.75 9.01
C ALA A 39 2.06 4.47 10.52
N GLY A 40 1.56 3.29 10.91
CA GLY A 40 1.51 2.88 12.31
C GLY A 40 0.48 3.61 13.20
N SER A 41 -0.39 4.43 12.63
CA SER A 41 -1.41 5.20 13.38
C SER A 41 -2.69 4.42 13.73
N GLY A 42 -2.76 3.14 13.36
CA GLY A 42 -3.95 2.32 13.62
C GLY A 42 -5.09 2.55 12.63
N LYS A 43 -4.79 2.78 11.33
CA LYS A 43 -5.78 2.93 10.25
C LYS A 43 -6.93 1.93 10.33
N THR A 44 -6.60 0.66 10.19
CA THR A 44 -7.60 -0.43 10.17
C THR A 44 -8.36 -0.51 11.51
N HIS A 45 -7.69 -0.22 12.64
CA HIS A 45 -8.35 -0.16 13.95
C HIS A 45 -9.40 0.94 13.99
N THR A 46 -9.06 2.14 13.53
CA THR A 46 -9.97 3.29 13.47
C THR A 46 -11.15 3.03 12.52
N LEU A 47 -10.88 2.44 11.34
CA LEU A 47 -11.95 2.08 10.40
C LEU A 47 -12.92 1.07 11.01
N LEU A 48 -12.42 0.02 11.66
CA LEU A 48 -13.26 -1.00 12.30
C LEU A 48 -14.07 -0.42 13.46
N ALA A 49 -13.50 0.49 14.23
CA ALA A 49 -14.24 1.21 15.28
C ALA A 49 -15.37 2.06 14.68
N ALA A 50 -15.11 2.75 13.54
CA ALA A 50 -16.14 3.52 12.84
C ALA A 50 -17.24 2.63 12.26
N VAL A 51 -16.89 1.49 11.66
CA VAL A 51 -17.87 0.48 11.19
C VAL A 51 -18.72 -0.03 12.35
N ALA A 52 -18.08 -0.34 13.48
CA ALA A 52 -18.78 -0.83 14.66
C ALA A 52 -19.70 0.24 15.26
N ASN A 53 -19.22 1.48 15.39
CA ASN A 53 -20.04 2.60 15.87
C ASN A 53 -21.27 2.79 14.99
N TYR A 54 -21.07 2.87 13.67
CA TYR A 54 -22.18 3.03 12.73
C TYR A 54 -23.18 1.87 12.83
N ARG A 55 -22.72 0.60 12.90
CA ARG A 55 -23.58 -0.58 13.03
C ARG A 55 -24.43 -0.54 14.31
N TYR A 56 -23.89 -0.11 15.44
CA TYR A 56 -24.65 -0.03 16.69
C TYR A 56 -25.71 1.08 16.68
N GLU A 57 -25.47 2.16 15.94
CA GLU A 57 -26.45 3.25 15.77
C GLU A 57 -27.50 2.94 14.70
N HIS A 58 -27.15 2.14 13.67
CA HIS A 58 -27.95 1.83 12.48
C HIS A 58 -28.08 0.33 12.27
N LEU A 59 -28.91 -0.33 13.08
CA LEU A 59 -29.01 -1.81 13.16
C LEU A 59 -29.45 -2.50 11.89
N ASN A 60 -30.20 -1.84 11.00
CA ASN A 60 -30.79 -2.42 9.80
C ASN A 60 -30.09 -2.00 8.49
N ASP A 61 -29.11 -1.11 8.58
CA ASP A 61 -28.44 -0.56 7.41
C ASP A 61 -27.50 -1.59 6.78
N ARG A 62 -27.39 -1.54 5.46
CA ARG A 62 -26.47 -2.38 4.67
C ARG A 62 -25.12 -1.69 4.61
N ILE A 63 -24.14 -2.23 5.29
CA ILE A 63 -22.79 -1.69 5.40
C ILE A 63 -21.86 -2.46 4.49
N CYS A 64 -21.08 -1.74 3.67
CA CYS A 64 -20.00 -2.30 2.87
C CYS A 64 -18.65 -1.69 3.31
N ALA A 65 -17.69 -2.57 3.60
CA ALA A 65 -16.30 -2.22 3.91
C ALA A 65 -15.37 -2.76 2.83
N ILE A 66 -14.65 -1.87 2.15
CA ILE A 66 -13.78 -2.21 1.03
C ILE A 66 -12.32 -2.07 1.46
N THR A 67 -11.51 -3.07 1.14
CA THR A 67 -10.06 -3.06 1.34
C THR A 67 -9.32 -3.52 0.08
N PHE A 68 -7.99 -3.31 0.04
CA PHE A 68 -7.21 -3.54 -1.17
C PHE A 68 -6.86 -5.01 -1.40
N THR A 69 -6.63 -5.81 -0.34
CA THR A 69 -6.13 -7.19 -0.46
C THR A 69 -7.08 -8.21 0.17
N ARG A 70 -6.99 -9.47 -0.31
CA ARG A 70 -7.73 -10.59 0.28
C ARG A 70 -7.31 -10.86 1.73
N ALA A 71 -6.03 -10.69 2.06
CA ALA A 71 -5.54 -10.87 3.43
C ALA A 71 -6.13 -9.81 4.37
N ALA A 72 -6.12 -8.53 3.99
CA ALA A 72 -6.73 -7.45 4.76
C ALA A 72 -8.25 -7.66 4.93
N ARG A 73 -8.94 -8.16 3.90
CA ARG A 73 -10.34 -8.53 3.98
C ARG A 73 -10.60 -9.58 5.07
N GLN A 74 -9.84 -10.67 5.05
CA GLN A 74 -9.98 -11.75 6.03
C GLN A 74 -9.70 -11.26 7.46
N GLU A 75 -8.66 -10.45 7.65
CA GLU A 75 -8.34 -9.85 8.93
C GLU A 75 -9.47 -8.96 9.45
N MET A 76 -10.02 -8.10 8.58
CA MET A 76 -11.13 -7.22 8.90
C MET A 76 -12.39 -8.01 9.30
N GLU A 77 -12.73 -9.07 8.53
CA GLU A 77 -13.85 -9.97 8.86
C GLU A 77 -13.68 -10.64 10.23
N VAL A 78 -12.47 -11.12 10.55
CA VAL A 78 -12.18 -11.74 11.86
C VAL A 78 -12.37 -10.73 12.98
N ARG A 79 -11.80 -9.55 12.84
CA ARG A 79 -11.88 -8.50 13.87
C ARG A 79 -13.31 -8.00 14.09
N LEU A 80 -14.13 -7.86 13.03
CA LEU A 80 -15.56 -7.51 13.17
C LEU A 80 -16.35 -8.60 13.91
N ARG A 81 -16.08 -9.88 13.59
CA ARG A 81 -16.69 -11.01 14.31
C ARG A 81 -16.31 -11.03 15.80
N GLU A 82 -15.08 -10.69 16.15
CA GLU A 82 -14.65 -10.54 17.54
C GLU A 82 -15.42 -9.43 18.28
N MET A 83 -15.89 -8.40 17.55
CA MET A 83 -16.78 -7.35 18.07
C MET A 83 -18.26 -7.76 18.04
N GLY A 84 -18.59 -8.99 17.58
CA GLY A 84 -19.96 -9.48 17.46
C GLY A 84 -20.73 -8.95 16.26
N ILE A 85 -20.02 -8.45 15.26
CA ILE A 85 -20.59 -7.90 14.02
C ILE A 85 -20.40 -8.92 12.90
N TYR A 86 -21.50 -9.41 12.32
CA TYR A 86 -21.53 -10.51 11.35
C TYR A 86 -22.17 -10.13 10.01
N ASP A 87 -22.85 -9.00 9.95
CA ASP A 87 -23.72 -8.56 8.88
C ASP A 87 -23.17 -7.35 8.10
N VAL A 88 -21.87 -7.14 8.15
CA VAL A 88 -21.14 -6.18 7.32
C VAL A 88 -20.54 -6.91 6.13
N GLU A 89 -20.80 -6.42 4.92
CA GLU A 89 -20.13 -6.91 3.72
C GLU A 89 -18.69 -6.42 3.70
N VAL A 90 -17.72 -7.31 3.93
CA VAL A 90 -16.29 -6.99 3.79
C VAL A 90 -15.78 -7.56 2.47
N THR A 91 -15.26 -6.72 1.59
CA THR A 91 -14.91 -7.13 0.22
C THR A 91 -13.66 -6.41 -0.30
N THR A 92 -13.14 -6.90 -1.44
CA THR A 92 -12.14 -6.15 -2.20
C THR A 92 -12.81 -5.42 -3.37
N ILE A 93 -12.20 -4.34 -3.86
CA ILE A 93 -12.81 -3.50 -4.88
C ILE A 93 -13.20 -4.26 -6.16
N HIS A 94 -12.39 -5.24 -6.61
CA HIS A 94 -12.70 -6.04 -7.78
C HIS A 94 -13.90 -6.99 -7.57
N VAL A 95 -14.02 -7.56 -6.38
CA VAL A 95 -15.17 -8.43 -6.02
C VAL A 95 -16.43 -7.58 -5.90
N TRP A 96 -16.33 -6.42 -5.25
CA TRP A 96 -17.44 -5.47 -5.14
C TRP A 96 -17.93 -4.99 -6.53
N ALA A 97 -17.00 -4.58 -7.40
CA ALA A 97 -17.32 -4.17 -8.76
C ALA A 97 -17.99 -5.29 -9.58
N ARG A 98 -17.52 -6.54 -9.44
CA ARG A 98 -18.15 -7.68 -10.08
C ARG A 98 -19.59 -7.92 -9.57
N ASN A 99 -19.80 -7.89 -8.27
CA ASN A 99 -21.12 -8.11 -7.69
C ASN A 99 -22.13 -7.04 -8.15
N LEU A 100 -21.69 -5.77 -8.26
CA LEU A 100 -22.51 -4.69 -8.80
C LEU A 100 -22.77 -4.84 -10.30
N LEU A 101 -21.80 -5.31 -11.07
CA LEU A 101 -22.00 -5.62 -12.49
C LEU A 101 -23.04 -6.71 -12.67
N GLU A 102 -23.01 -7.78 -11.85
CA GLU A 102 -24.03 -8.84 -11.85
C GLU A 102 -25.41 -8.26 -11.54
N TYR A 103 -25.51 -7.39 -10.53
CA TYR A 103 -26.75 -6.69 -10.20
C TYR A 103 -27.28 -5.82 -11.36
N PHE A 104 -26.43 -5.01 -12.00
CA PHE A 104 -26.84 -4.18 -13.14
C PHE A 104 -27.11 -5.01 -14.40
N ALA A 105 -26.44 -6.13 -14.59
CA ALA A 105 -26.70 -7.05 -15.69
C ALA A 105 -28.10 -7.64 -15.60
N ASP A 106 -28.52 -8.05 -14.42
CA ASP A 106 -29.88 -8.54 -14.16
C ASP A 106 -30.91 -7.42 -14.33
N LYS A 107 -30.62 -6.21 -13.84
CA LYS A 107 -31.51 -5.05 -13.91
C LYS A 107 -31.75 -4.56 -15.36
N HIS A 108 -30.75 -4.59 -16.21
CA HIS A 108 -30.78 -4.05 -17.58
C HIS A 108 -30.75 -5.12 -18.68
N ASP A 109 -30.88 -6.40 -18.30
CA ASP A 109 -30.92 -7.55 -19.21
C ASP A 109 -29.72 -7.59 -20.21
N PHE A 110 -28.49 -7.42 -19.70
CA PHE A 110 -27.30 -7.62 -20.49
C PHE A 110 -26.42 -8.75 -19.94
N ARG A 111 -25.53 -9.28 -20.78
CA ARG A 111 -24.60 -10.33 -20.36
C ARG A 111 -23.21 -9.75 -20.09
N ILE A 112 -22.67 -10.06 -18.93
CA ILE A 112 -21.28 -9.74 -18.60
C ILE A 112 -20.36 -10.62 -19.45
N GLN A 113 -19.50 -9.98 -20.23
CA GLN A 113 -18.51 -10.67 -21.06
C GLN A 113 -17.11 -10.31 -20.57
N VAL A 114 -16.48 -11.24 -19.85
CA VAL A 114 -15.12 -11.08 -19.31
C VAL A 114 -14.25 -12.22 -19.84
N LEU A 115 -13.09 -11.85 -20.37
CA LEU A 115 -12.12 -12.80 -20.92
C LEU A 115 -11.59 -13.71 -19.82
N ASN A 116 -11.62 -15.01 -20.06
CA ASN A 116 -10.95 -15.98 -19.21
C ASN A 116 -9.46 -16.11 -19.58
N GLU A 117 -8.69 -16.82 -18.75
CA GLU A 117 -7.25 -17.00 -18.93
C GLU A 117 -6.87 -17.54 -20.33
N THR A 118 -7.63 -18.52 -20.84
CA THR A 118 -7.37 -19.12 -22.16
C THR A 118 -7.55 -18.11 -23.27
N GLN A 119 -8.62 -17.34 -23.24
CA GLN A 119 -8.90 -16.27 -24.21
C GLN A 119 -7.86 -15.17 -24.14
N ILE A 120 -7.46 -14.74 -22.93
CA ILE A 120 -6.39 -13.76 -22.75
C ILE A 120 -5.11 -14.26 -23.40
N LYS A 121 -4.69 -15.49 -23.10
CA LYS A 121 -3.46 -16.08 -23.67
C LYS A 121 -3.51 -16.21 -25.19
N GLN A 122 -4.65 -16.51 -25.78
CA GLN A 122 -4.83 -16.53 -27.23
C GLN A 122 -4.61 -15.14 -27.86
N ILE A 123 -5.24 -14.10 -27.30
CA ILE A 123 -5.05 -12.71 -27.73
C ILE A 123 -3.57 -12.30 -27.59
N LEU A 124 -2.94 -12.64 -26.47
CA LEU A 124 -1.53 -12.33 -26.25
C LEU A 124 -0.62 -13.02 -27.26
N GLN A 125 -0.92 -14.27 -27.68
CA GLN A 125 -0.17 -14.95 -28.71
C GLN A 125 -0.25 -14.23 -30.07
N GLU A 126 -1.41 -13.68 -30.44
CA GLU A 126 -1.59 -12.90 -31.67
C GLU A 126 -0.78 -11.60 -31.60
N ILE A 127 -0.92 -10.84 -30.50
CA ILE A 127 -0.20 -9.58 -30.28
C ILE A 127 1.32 -9.79 -30.29
N VAL A 128 1.80 -10.85 -29.62
CA VAL A 128 3.22 -11.18 -29.59
C VAL A 128 3.74 -11.54 -30.96
N ARG A 129 3.02 -12.34 -31.74
CA ARG A 129 3.42 -12.71 -33.12
C ARG A 129 3.65 -11.47 -33.99
N ASP A 130 2.72 -10.53 -33.96
CA ASP A 130 2.83 -9.27 -34.71
C ASP A 130 4.00 -8.40 -34.21
N TYR A 131 4.19 -8.36 -32.91
CA TYR A 131 5.26 -7.59 -32.29
C TYR A 131 6.65 -8.14 -32.60
N LEU A 132 6.85 -9.48 -32.54
CA LEU A 132 8.12 -10.14 -32.82
C LEU A 132 8.63 -9.86 -34.25
N VAL A 133 7.71 -9.87 -35.22
CA VAL A 133 8.04 -9.56 -36.61
C VAL A 133 8.58 -8.15 -36.76
N ARG A 134 7.94 -7.17 -36.10
CA ARG A 134 8.30 -5.75 -36.19
C ARG A 134 9.54 -5.38 -35.38
N ALA A 135 9.67 -5.94 -34.18
CA ALA A 135 10.74 -5.59 -33.23
C ALA A 135 12.02 -6.43 -33.41
N ARG A 136 12.04 -7.42 -34.31
CA ARG A 136 13.14 -8.35 -34.51
C ARG A 136 13.60 -9.09 -33.25
N ILE A 137 12.68 -9.37 -32.33
CA ILE A 137 12.92 -10.12 -31.08
C ILE A 137 12.64 -11.60 -31.35
N ARG A 138 13.43 -12.50 -30.72
CA ARG A 138 13.35 -13.95 -31.03
C ARG A 138 12.14 -14.63 -30.42
N SER A 139 11.77 -14.31 -29.17
CA SER A 139 10.62 -14.93 -28.49
C SER A 139 10.19 -14.12 -27.26
N VAL A 140 8.91 -14.25 -26.89
CA VAL A 140 8.35 -13.80 -25.60
C VAL A 140 7.55 -14.96 -24.99
N ASN A 141 7.77 -15.24 -23.72
CA ASN A 141 7.02 -16.26 -23.01
C ASN A 141 5.62 -15.75 -22.64
N ILE A 142 4.59 -16.36 -23.19
CA ILE A 142 3.19 -15.95 -22.99
C ILE A 142 2.75 -16.07 -21.52
N ASN A 143 3.23 -17.08 -20.79
CA ASN A 143 2.87 -17.21 -19.37
C ASN A 143 3.51 -16.11 -18.53
N ILE A 144 4.74 -15.71 -18.84
CA ILE A 144 5.39 -14.57 -18.18
C ILE A 144 4.63 -13.27 -18.51
N LEU A 145 4.29 -13.06 -19.78
CA LEU A 145 3.51 -11.89 -20.20
C LEU A 145 2.13 -11.87 -19.53
N TYR A 146 1.42 -12.99 -19.49
CA TYR A 146 0.13 -13.11 -18.80
C TYR A 146 0.26 -12.76 -17.31
N THR A 147 1.23 -13.35 -16.61
CA THR A 147 1.48 -13.07 -15.19
C THR A 147 1.85 -11.60 -14.95
N TYR A 148 2.60 -11.00 -15.87
CA TYR A 148 2.95 -9.57 -15.82
C TYR A 148 1.71 -8.67 -15.96
N ILE A 149 0.88 -8.90 -16.95
CA ILE A 149 -0.34 -8.13 -17.23
C ILE A 149 -1.37 -8.29 -16.11
N THR A 150 -1.48 -9.49 -15.51
CA THR A 150 -2.46 -9.78 -14.47
C THR A 150 -2.01 -9.38 -13.05
N GLY A 151 -0.93 -8.61 -12.93
CA GLY A 151 -0.61 -7.90 -11.70
C GLY A 151 0.75 -8.19 -11.06
N ASN A 152 1.53 -9.18 -11.53
CA ASN A 152 2.88 -9.41 -11.00
C ASN A 152 3.93 -8.65 -11.83
N LYS A 153 3.99 -7.34 -11.67
CA LYS A 153 4.94 -6.46 -12.37
C LYS A 153 6.35 -6.45 -11.73
N THR A 154 6.49 -7.04 -10.54
CA THR A 154 7.75 -7.10 -9.78
C THR A 154 8.59 -8.34 -10.08
N MET A 155 8.27 -9.08 -11.17
CA MET A 155 9.00 -10.27 -11.57
C MET A 155 10.49 -9.98 -11.81
N ASP A 156 11.33 -10.96 -11.45
CA ASP A 156 12.77 -10.93 -11.73
C ASP A 156 13.02 -11.13 -13.23
N ILE A 157 13.10 -10.04 -13.96
CA ILE A 157 13.34 -9.98 -15.40
C ILE A 157 14.26 -8.81 -15.73
N THR A 158 15.05 -8.96 -16.80
CA THR A 158 15.95 -7.88 -17.24
C THR A 158 15.16 -6.64 -17.67
N ASP A 159 15.74 -5.46 -17.52
CA ASP A 159 15.09 -4.19 -17.88
C ASP A 159 14.65 -4.15 -19.34
N ASN A 160 15.45 -4.71 -20.24
CA ASN A 160 15.10 -4.81 -21.66
C ASN A 160 13.87 -5.70 -21.88
N TYR A 161 13.77 -6.82 -21.17
CA TYR A 161 12.59 -7.69 -21.24
C TYR A 161 11.36 -7.02 -20.61
N ARG A 162 11.53 -6.29 -19.52
CA ARG A 162 10.48 -5.48 -18.89
C ARG A 162 9.90 -4.41 -19.83
N ARG A 163 10.78 -3.69 -20.57
CA ARG A 163 10.34 -2.75 -21.62
C ARG A 163 9.51 -3.44 -22.69
N THR A 164 9.93 -4.65 -23.11
CA THR A 164 9.17 -5.45 -24.07
C THR A 164 7.80 -5.85 -23.54
N LEU A 165 7.70 -6.30 -22.27
CA LEU A 165 6.42 -6.65 -21.65
C LEU A 165 5.50 -5.45 -21.52
N ARG A 166 6.01 -4.26 -21.16
CA ARG A 166 5.23 -3.01 -21.13
C ARG A 166 4.65 -2.66 -22.52
N ALA A 167 5.47 -2.69 -23.55
CA ALA A 167 4.99 -2.43 -24.92
C ALA A 167 3.93 -3.42 -25.40
N LEU A 168 3.99 -4.67 -24.93
CA LEU A 168 2.99 -5.70 -25.22
C LEU A 168 1.72 -5.51 -24.38
N GLU A 169 1.84 -5.10 -23.13
CA GLU A 169 0.72 -4.74 -22.27
C GLU A 169 -0.08 -3.56 -22.86
N GLU A 170 0.59 -2.50 -23.29
CA GLU A 170 -0.06 -1.36 -23.96
C GLU A 170 -0.85 -1.81 -25.19
N ARG A 171 -0.30 -2.70 -26.00
CA ARG A 171 -1.00 -3.27 -27.16
C ARG A 171 -2.20 -4.13 -26.77
N TYR A 172 -2.09 -4.88 -25.69
CA TYR A 172 -3.20 -5.67 -25.15
C TYR A 172 -4.33 -4.77 -24.63
N ILE A 173 -4.00 -3.69 -23.92
CA ILE A 173 -4.97 -2.68 -23.47
C ILE A 173 -5.68 -2.05 -24.67
N MET A 174 -4.92 -1.64 -25.70
CA MET A 174 -5.49 -1.10 -26.93
C MET A 174 -6.38 -2.11 -27.67
N TYR A 175 -5.96 -3.37 -27.72
CA TYR A 175 -6.77 -4.43 -28.32
C TYR A 175 -8.10 -4.61 -27.60
N LYS A 176 -8.09 -4.67 -26.26
CA LYS A 176 -9.32 -4.74 -25.46
C LYS A 176 -10.23 -3.55 -25.72
N ARG A 177 -9.70 -2.33 -25.69
CA ARG A 177 -10.48 -1.10 -25.94
C ARG A 177 -11.13 -1.09 -27.31
N ASN A 178 -10.38 -1.43 -28.36
CA ASN A 178 -10.87 -1.42 -29.75
C ASN A 178 -11.93 -2.50 -30.01
N ASN A 179 -11.98 -3.55 -29.20
CA ASN A 179 -12.90 -4.67 -29.36
C ASN A 179 -13.98 -4.72 -28.26
N ASN A 180 -14.05 -3.72 -27.37
CA ASN A 180 -14.96 -3.67 -26.21
C ASN A 180 -14.83 -4.94 -25.33
N LEU A 181 -13.61 -5.37 -25.07
CA LEU A 181 -13.31 -6.55 -24.26
C LEU A 181 -12.81 -6.15 -22.87
N TYR A 182 -13.17 -6.93 -21.88
CA TYR A 182 -12.76 -6.77 -20.48
C TYR A 182 -12.16 -8.08 -19.98
N ASP A 183 -11.19 -7.99 -19.08
CA ASP A 183 -10.73 -9.11 -18.27
C ASP A 183 -11.02 -8.84 -16.78
N PHE A 184 -10.61 -9.75 -15.90
CA PHE A 184 -10.91 -9.62 -14.48
C PHE A 184 -10.25 -8.40 -13.79
N THR A 185 -9.21 -7.83 -14.38
CA THR A 185 -8.57 -6.61 -13.87
C THR A 185 -9.39 -5.36 -14.22
N ASP A 186 -10.27 -5.45 -15.20
CA ASP A 186 -11.09 -4.35 -15.70
C ASP A 186 -12.47 -4.24 -14.99
N TYR A 187 -12.80 -5.08 -14.01
CA TYR A 187 -14.11 -5.02 -13.36
C TYR A 187 -14.51 -3.62 -12.89
N PRO A 188 -13.63 -2.80 -12.26
CA PRO A 188 -13.98 -1.43 -11.90
C PRO A 188 -14.26 -0.55 -13.12
N LEU A 189 -13.45 -0.66 -14.17
CA LEU A 189 -13.65 0.08 -15.42
C LEU A 189 -14.94 -0.36 -16.13
N TYR A 190 -15.23 -1.66 -16.14
CA TYR A 190 -16.46 -2.17 -16.74
C TYR A 190 -17.68 -1.66 -15.98
N LEU A 191 -17.65 -1.74 -14.65
CA LEU A 191 -18.70 -1.20 -13.79
C LEU A 191 -18.91 0.29 -14.05
N TRP A 192 -17.86 1.10 -14.09
CA TRP A 192 -17.93 2.51 -14.39
C TRP A 192 -18.61 2.78 -15.73
N ASN A 193 -18.22 2.06 -16.79
CA ASN A 193 -18.83 2.22 -18.11
C ASN A 193 -20.33 1.88 -18.12
N ILE A 194 -20.76 0.85 -17.40
CA ILE A 194 -22.17 0.50 -17.23
C ILE A 194 -22.92 1.60 -16.49
N MET A 195 -22.36 2.11 -15.40
CA MET A 195 -22.96 3.22 -14.63
C MET A 195 -23.10 4.49 -15.47
N GLU A 196 -22.14 4.78 -16.37
CA GLU A 196 -22.22 5.91 -17.32
C GLU A 196 -23.29 5.68 -18.39
N ILE A 197 -23.34 4.49 -19.00
CA ILE A 197 -24.28 4.16 -20.08
C ILE A 197 -25.74 4.25 -19.60
N TYR A 198 -26.02 3.74 -18.41
CA TYR A 198 -27.37 3.67 -17.86
C TYR A 198 -27.69 4.78 -16.84
N ASP A 199 -26.78 5.71 -16.62
CA ASP A 199 -26.82 6.75 -15.57
C ASP A 199 -27.17 6.17 -14.18
N GLU A 200 -26.47 5.09 -13.80
CA GLU A 200 -26.74 4.35 -12.58
C GLU A 200 -25.92 4.86 -11.40
N TYR A 201 -26.57 4.77 -10.24
CA TYR A 201 -25.98 4.98 -8.93
C TYR A 201 -26.11 3.70 -8.09
N VAL A 202 -25.15 3.46 -7.20
CA VAL A 202 -25.23 2.36 -6.24
C VAL A 202 -26.14 2.78 -5.10
N ASN A 203 -27.33 2.16 -5.02
CA ASN A 203 -28.33 2.38 -3.97
C ASN A 203 -28.55 1.10 -3.13
N THR A 204 -27.62 0.15 -3.23
CA THR A 204 -27.75 -1.17 -2.57
C THR A 204 -27.12 -1.22 -1.19
N ILE A 205 -26.40 -0.16 -0.79
CA ILE A 205 -25.74 -0.03 0.52
C ILE A 205 -26.10 1.32 1.14
N ASP A 206 -26.11 1.37 2.45
CA ASP A 206 -26.50 2.54 3.24
C ASP A 206 -25.27 3.24 3.85
N ALA A 207 -24.14 2.51 4.00
CA ALA A 207 -22.86 3.06 4.41
C ALA A 207 -21.67 2.40 3.69
N LEU A 208 -20.70 3.21 3.27
CA LEU A 208 -19.47 2.79 2.58
C LEU A 208 -18.23 3.16 3.38
N PHE A 209 -17.43 2.15 3.72
CA PHE A 209 -16.13 2.30 4.38
C PHE A 209 -15.02 1.83 3.46
N VAL A 210 -13.95 2.62 3.28
CA VAL A 210 -12.84 2.28 2.38
C VAL A 210 -11.50 2.41 3.11
N ASP A 211 -10.77 1.30 3.20
CA ASP A 211 -9.38 1.26 3.70
C ASP A 211 -8.39 1.43 2.56
N GLU A 212 -7.19 1.91 2.87
CA GLU A 212 -6.07 2.13 1.95
C GLU A 212 -6.46 2.98 0.72
N LEU A 213 -7.17 4.10 0.95
CA LEU A 213 -7.68 4.99 -0.10
C LEU A 213 -6.60 5.44 -1.10
N GLN A 214 -5.34 5.57 -0.66
CA GLN A 214 -4.22 5.97 -1.53
C GLN A 214 -3.87 4.96 -2.62
N ASP A 215 -4.37 3.73 -2.54
CA ASP A 215 -4.13 2.67 -3.53
C ASP A 215 -5.25 2.58 -4.58
N VAL A 216 -6.26 3.41 -4.46
CA VAL A 216 -7.42 3.50 -5.37
C VAL A 216 -7.03 4.27 -6.63
N ASP A 217 -7.41 3.75 -7.80
CA ASP A 217 -7.25 4.46 -9.07
C ASP A 217 -8.41 5.45 -9.34
N PRO A 218 -8.26 6.41 -10.28
CA PRO A 218 -9.29 7.42 -10.54
C PRO A 218 -10.66 6.86 -10.97
N ILE A 219 -10.69 5.72 -11.65
CA ILE A 219 -11.96 5.08 -12.07
C ILE A 219 -12.67 4.47 -10.87
N GLN A 220 -11.90 3.78 -10.01
CA GLN A 220 -12.41 3.23 -8.76
C GLN A 220 -12.96 4.34 -7.86
N PHE A 221 -12.24 5.45 -7.76
CA PHE A 221 -12.67 6.60 -6.98
C PHE A 221 -13.98 7.19 -7.50
N LYS A 222 -14.09 7.46 -8.81
CA LYS A 222 -15.33 7.91 -9.45
C LYS A 222 -16.50 6.95 -9.23
N THR A 223 -16.23 5.64 -9.15
CA THR A 223 -17.26 4.65 -8.83
C THR A 223 -17.76 4.85 -7.38
N PHE A 224 -16.88 5.18 -6.43
CA PHE A 224 -17.29 5.49 -5.05
C PHE A 224 -18.09 6.80 -4.94
N GLU A 225 -17.82 7.79 -5.80
CA GLU A 225 -18.62 9.02 -5.85
C GLU A 225 -20.07 8.72 -6.23
N ARG A 226 -20.31 7.75 -7.14
CA ARG A 226 -21.66 7.31 -7.54
C ARG A 226 -22.33 6.34 -6.55
N VAL A 227 -21.77 6.12 -5.37
CA VAL A 227 -22.43 5.41 -4.29
C VAL A 227 -23.31 6.39 -3.51
N ASN A 228 -24.61 6.21 -3.59
CA ASN A 228 -25.58 7.04 -2.88
C ASN A 228 -25.86 6.43 -1.50
N THR A 229 -25.20 6.95 -0.48
CA THR A 229 -25.25 6.44 0.91
C THR A 229 -25.41 7.59 1.90
N SER A 230 -25.89 7.26 3.09
CA SER A 230 -25.94 8.20 4.22
C SER A 230 -24.59 8.41 4.90
N LYS A 231 -23.62 7.50 4.70
CA LYS A 231 -22.27 7.59 5.29
C LYS A 231 -21.20 7.11 4.33
N LYS A 232 -20.17 7.95 4.10
CA LYS A 232 -18.89 7.54 3.48
C LYS A 232 -17.76 7.81 4.46
N PHE A 233 -16.93 6.79 4.70
CA PHE A 233 -15.82 6.87 5.62
C PHE A 233 -14.57 6.29 4.97
N PHE A 234 -13.64 7.15 4.57
CA PHE A 234 -12.45 6.79 3.82
C PHE A 234 -11.20 7.03 4.65
N ILE A 235 -10.26 6.09 4.64
CA ILE A 235 -9.02 6.21 5.38
C ILE A 235 -7.82 5.76 4.54
N GLY A 236 -6.69 6.46 4.68
CA GLY A 236 -5.46 6.11 3.99
C GLY A 236 -4.30 7.02 4.34
N ASP A 237 -3.17 6.78 3.67
CA ASP A 237 -1.92 7.52 3.83
C ASP A 237 -1.31 7.84 2.46
N GLY A 238 -1.41 9.08 2.00
CA GLY A 238 -0.88 9.51 0.70
C GLY A 238 0.62 9.22 0.54
N TRP A 239 1.39 9.26 1.62
CA TRP A 239 2.82 8.95 1.61
C TRP A 239 3.13 7.46 1.42
N GLN A 240 2.13 6.58 1.55
CA GLN A 240 2.23 5.14 1.28
C GLN A 240 1.66 4.71 -0.09
N SER A 241 1.39 5.66 -0.99
CA SER A 241 0.94 5.36 -2.36
C SER A 241 2.11 4.84 -3.20
N ILE A 242 2.28 3.53 -3.28
CA ILE A 242 3.38 2.87 -4.02
C ILE A 242 2.90 2.04 -5.21
N TYR A 243 1.64 2.17 -5.60
CA TYR A 243 1.03 1.47 -6.73
C TYR A 243 0.67 2.41 -7.89
N VAL A 244 1.37 3.56 -8.01
CA VAL A 244 1.19 4.51 -9.12
C VAL A 244 1.37 3.81 -10.48
N PHE A 245 2.30 2.85 -10.59
CA PHE A 245 2.46 2.02 -11.78
C PHE A 245 1.23 1.14 -12.11
N ARG A 246 0.26 1.00 -11.21
CA ARG A 246 -1.05 0.34 -11.42
C ARG A 246 -2.17 1.37 -11.66
N GLY A 247 -1.85 2.66 -11.66
CA GLY A 247 -2.80 3.74 -11.86
C GLY A 247 -3.36 4.32 -10.57
N SER A 248 -2.85 3.97 -9.37
CA SER A 248 -3.31 4.61 -8.14
C SER A 248 -2.97 6.10 -8.16
N ASP A 249 -3.87 6.88 -7.56
CA ASP A 249 -3.79 8.33 -7.51
C ASP A 249 -3.41 8.77 -6.09
N GLY A 250 -2.13 9.08 -5.89
CA GLY A 250 -1.65 9.60 -4.60
C GLY A 250 -2.28 10.93 -4.19
N GLU A 251 -2.85 11.67 -5.15
CA GLU A 251 -3.52 12.95 -4.94
C GLU A 251 -5.03 12.81 -4.65
N VAL A 252 -5.53 11.58 -4.46
CA VAL A 252 -6.96 11.33 -4.20
C VAL A 252 -7.48 12.14 -3.01
N PHE A 253 -6.64 12.40 -2.00
CA PHE A 253 -7.01 13.21 -0.83
C PHE A 253 -7.23 14.69 -1.13
N GLU A 254 -6.65 15.21 -2.20
CA GLU A 254 -6.81 16.61 -2.61
C GLU A 254 -8.12 16.85 -3.40
N LYS A 255 -8.82 15.76 -3.76
CA LYS A 255 -10.08 15.79 -4.53
C LYS A 255 -11.32 15.62 -3.65
N LEU A 256 -11.17 15.63 -2.32
CA LEU A 256 -12.21 15.34 -1.34
C LEU A 256 -12.69 16.60 -0.62
N ASP A 257 -12.96 17.69 -1.36
CA ASP A 257 -13.37 18.98 -0.81
C ASP A 257 -14.69 18.90 -0.02
N ASP A 258 -15.59 17.98 -0.40
CA ASP A 258 -16.88 17.77 0.27
C ASP A 258 -16.79 16.82 1.49
N PHE A 259 -15.59 16.36 1.85
CA PHE A 259 -15.38 15.46 2.97
C PHE A 259 -14.85 16.21 4.22
N HIS A 260 -15.36 15.83 5.37
CA HIS A 260 -14.80 16.27 6.65
C HIS A 260 -13.43 15.59 6.86
N LEU A 261 -12.35 16.38 6.82
CA LEU A 261 -10.98 15.88 6.95
C LEU A 261 -10.59 15.71 8.41
N CYS A 262 -10.26 14.49 8.80
CA CYS A 262 -9.61 14.13 10.06
C CYS A 262 -8.15 13.72 9.84
N LYS A 263 -7.31 13.88 10.88
CA LYS A 263 -5.90 13.47 10.84
C LYS A 263 -5.58 12.68 12.10
N LEU A 264 -5.04 11.46 11.93
CA LEU A 264 -4.48 10.71 13.05
C LEU A 264 -3.08 11.26 13.38
N LYS A 265 -2.80 11.40 14.69
CA LYS A 265 -1.61 12.11 15.18
C LYS A 265 -0.59 11.18 15.82
N TYR A 266 -1.02 9.98 16.25
CA TYR A 266 -0.18 9.08 17.03
C TYR A 266 0.29 7.88 16.22
N ASN A 267 1.52 7.43 16.49
CA ASN A 267 2.07 6.19 15.97
C ASN A 267 2.22 5.17 17.10
N TYR A 268 1.71 3.97 16.90
CA TYR A 268 1.71 2.87 17.87
C TYR A 268 2.75 1.80 17.53
N ARG A 269 3.35 1.87 16.33
CA ARG A 269 4.26 0.86 15.81
C ARG A 269 5.70 1.10 16.22
N SER A 270 6.21 2.27 15.92
CA SER A 270 7.63 2.57 15.93
C SER A 270 8.03 3.48 17.09
N TYR A 271 9.30 3.50 17.40
CA TYR A 271 9.88 4.55 18.23
C TYR A 271 10.01 5.87 17.48
N GLN A 272 10.11 6.99 18.22
CA GLN A 272 10.08 8.34 17.67
C GLN A 272 11.23 8.61 16.68
N GLU A 273 12.44 8.10 16.94
CA GLU A 273 13.59 8.29 16.07
C GLU A 273 13.35 7.78 14.63
N ILE A 274 12.62 6.67 14.50
CA ILE A 274 12.30 6.05 13.20
C ILE A 274 11.34 6.95 12.42
N ILE A 275 10.29 7.43 13.07
CA ILE A 275 9.28 8.27 12.43
C ILE A 275 9.81 9.66 12.14
N ASP A 276 10.62 10.23 13.03
CA ASP A 276 11.29 11.51 12.79
C ASP A 276 12.17 11.43 11.54
N TYR A 277 12.96 10.35 11.41
CA TYR A 277 13.81 10.19 10.24
C TYR A 277 13.00 9.95 8.96
N ALA A 278 12.00 9.07 9.00
CA ALA A 278 11.14 8.81 7.84
C ALA A 278 10.42 10.09 7.37
N SER A 279 9.90 10.87 8.30
CA SER A 279 9.25 12.17 8.01
C SER A 279 10.26 13.19 7.46
N THR A 280 11.46 13.25 8.04
CA THR A 280 12.52 14.14 7.57
C THR A 280 12.92 13.82 6.13
N VAL A 281 13.13 12.55 5.80
CA VAL A 281 13.45 12.11 4.43
C VAL A 281 12.35 12.56 3.48
N TYR A 282 11.10 12.29 3.83
CA TYR A 282 9.97 12.63 2.98
C TYR A 282 9.85 14.13 2.75
N LEU A 283 9.81 14.92 3.81
CA LEU A 283 9.61 16.37 3.72
C LEU A 283 10.81 17.09 3.06
N THR A 284 12.06 16.63 3.31
CA THR A 284 13.26 17.23 2.69
C THR A 284 13.30 17.00 1.17
N LEU A 285 12.80 15.86 0.70
CA LEU A 285 12.92 15.48 -0.71
C LEU A 285 11.66 15.78 -1.53
N TYR A 286 10.51 16.01 -0.88
CA TYR A 286 9.23 16.17 -1.55
C TYR A 286 9.24 17.29 -2.59
N ASP A 287 9.54 18.52 -2.19
CA ASP A 287 9.56 19.68 -3.10
C ASP A 287 10.54 19.48 -4.25
N LYS A 288 11.72 18.92 -3.95
CA LYS A 288 12.78 18.67 -4.94
C LYS A 288 12.36 17.65 -5.99
N VAL A 289 11.64 16.61 -5.57
CA VAL A 289 11.14 15.55 -6.44
C VAL A 289 9.96 16.06 -7.29
N VAL A 290 9.07 16.85 -6.72
CA VAL A 290 7.94 17.45 -7.45
C VAL A 290 8.44 18.43 -8.52
N ASP A 291 9.48 19.20 -8.23
CA ASP A 291 10.08 20.15 -9.16
C ASP A 291 11.00 19.50 -10.22
N ASN A 292 11.14 18.17 -10.20
CA ASN A 292 12.06 17.39 -11.06
C ASN A 292 13.55 17.85 -10.97
N ASP A 293 13.96 18.33 -9.81
CA ASP A 293 15.26 19.01 -9.66
C ASP A 293 16.39 18.06 -9.23
N ILE A 294 16.15 16.81 -8.82
CA ILE A 294 17.23 15.87 -8.43
C ILE A 294 16.91 14.37 -8.40
N SER A 295 17.95 13.61 -8.73
CA SER A 295 18.22 12.27 -8.19
C SER A 295 18.89 12.39 -6.81
N SER A 296 18.33 11.76 -5.79
CA SER A 296 18.86 11.77 -4.43
C SER A 296 18.76 10.37 -3.78
N TYR A 297 19.47 10.21 -2.66
CA TYR A 297 19.48 8.97 -1.87
C TYR A 297 19.04 9.25 -0.44
N ILE A 298 18.36 8.28 0.20
CA ILE A 298 17.93 8.39 1.60
C ILE A 298 19.12 8.70 2.51
N THR A 299 20.25 8.04 2.29
CA THR A 299 21.48 8.20 3.08
C THR A 299 22.10 9.60 3.02
N ARG A 300 21.67 10.45 2.10
CA ARG A 300 22.13 11.85 1.98
C ARG A 300 21.29 12.83 2.81
N VAL A 301 20.18 12.38 3.37
CA VAL A 301 19.30 13.24 4.18
C VAL A 301 19.74 13.20 5.63
N SER A 302 20.02 14.37 6.20
CA SER A 302 20.35 14.50 7.63
C SER A 302 19.09 14.34 8.47
N TYR A 303 19.22 13.68 9.62
CA TYR A 303 18.14 13.54 10.58
C TYR A 303 17.74 14.91 11.19
N SER A 304 16.43 15.16 11.33
CA SER A 304 15.89 16.23 12.15
C SER A 304 14.68 15.72 12.96
N LYS A 305 14.29 16.49 13.99
CA LYS A 305 13.13 16.18 14.85
C LYS A 305 11.87 16.93 14.38
N GLU A 306 11.56 16.85 13.10
CA GLU A 306 10.51 17.68 12.49
C GLU A 306 9.16 16.93 12.31
N SER A 307 9.04 15.70 12.81
CA SER A 307 7.79 14.96 12.70
C SER A 307 6.68 15.60 13.53
N SER A 308 5.52 15.80 12.90
CA SER A 308 4.27 16.15 13.61
C SER A 308 3.54 14.92 14.17
N ILE A 309 4.12 13.73 14.02
CA ILE A 309 3.57 12.45 14.46
C ILE A 309 4.21 12.10 15.79
N GLU A 310 3.41 11.89 16.83
CA GLU A 310 3.85 11.51 18.17
C GLU A 310 3.81 9.97 18.31
N CYS A 311 4.94 9.37 18.68
CA CYS A 311 5.02 7.93 18.91
C CYS A 311 4.67 7.58 20.36
N GLN A 312 3.73 6.66 20.55
CA GLN A 312 3.30 6.21 21.88
C GLN A 312 4.41 5.44 22.61
N LYS A 313 5.36 4.85 21.87
CA LYS A 313 6.57 4.26 22.46
C LYS A 313 7.59 5.30 22.94
N GLY A 314 7.44 6.58 22.55
CA GLY A 314 8.43 7.62 22.84
C GLY A 314 9.76 7.40 22.13
N TYR A 315 10.83 7.97 22.70
CA TYR A 315 12.22 7.75 22.28
C TYR A 315 12.78 6.48 22.94
N GLY A 316 13.61 5.73 22.22
CA GLY A 316 14.24 4.49 22.72
C GLY A 316 14.64 3.55 21.58
N GLY A 317 14.23 3.86 20.36
CA GLY A 317 14.66 3.18 19.17
C GLY A 317 16.06 3.57 18.71
N GLN A 318 16.53 2.94 17.66
CA GLN A 318 17.81 3.28 17.04
C GLN A 318 17.67 3.43 15.54
N VAL A 319 18.16 4.55 14.98
CA VAL A 319 18.36 4.76 13.55
C VAL A 319 19.85 4.90 13.29
N ALA A 320 20.39 4.06 12.43
CA ALA A 320 21.75 4.16 11.95
C ALA A 320 21.76 4.43 10.44
N ILE A 321 22.54 5.40 10.00
CA ILE A 321 22.67 5.80 8.60
C ILE A 321 24.12 5.68 8.20
N ILE A 322 24.43 4.84 7.21
CA ILE A 322 25.78 4.71 6.66
C ILE A 322 25.80 5.42 5.32
N THR A 323 26.52 6.55 5.30
CA THR A 323 26.64 7.37 4.09
C THR A 323 27.54 6.71 3.04
N PRO A 324 27.49 7.12 1.76
CA PRO A 324 28.38 6.62 0.72
C PRO A 324 29.88 6.84 1.02
N TYR A 325 30.21 7.74 1.95
CA TYR A 325 31.60 8.04 2.37
C TYR A 325 32.03 7.27 3.63
N GLU A 326 31.30 6.18 3.99
CA GLU A 326 31.56 5.32 5.15
C GLU A 326 31.40 6.00 6.53
N GLU A 327 30.86 7.20 6.57
CA GLU A 327 30.45 7.82 7.83
C GLU A 327 29.18 7.14 8.35
N CYS A 328 29.14 6.81 9.62
CA CYS A 328 27.99 6.24 10.26
C CYS A 328 27.44 7.19 11.32
N TYR A 329 26.22 7.62 11.12
CA TYR A 329 25.46 8.43 12.06
C TYR A 329 24.42 7.56 12.79
N VAL A 330 24.43 7.62 14.12
CA VAL A 330 23.50 6.89 14.97
C VAL A 330 22.64 7.88 15.75
N PHE A 331 21.34 7.69 15.70
CA PHE A 331 20.34 8.48 16.45
C PHE A 331 19.67 7.54 17.45
N LYS A 332 19.78 7.86 18.72
CA LYS A 332 19.23 7.07 19.81
C LYS A 332 18.89 7.99 21.00
N ASN A 333 17.73 7.75 21.63
CA ASN A 333 17.22 8.57 22.75
C ASN A 333 17.20 10.07 22.42
N GLY A 334 16.90 10.42 21.17
CA GLY A 334 16.89 11.80 20.70
C GLY A 334 18.25 12.45 20.52
N GLU A 335 19.36 11.73 20.67
CA GLU A 335 20.74 12.21 20.52
C GLU A 335 21.39 11.65 19.25
N ARG A 336 22.31 12.43 18.65
CA ARG A 336 23.12 12.03 17.50
C ARG A 336 24.54 11.68 17.95
N ALA A 337 25.04 10.54 17.50
CA ALA A 337 26.44 10.14 17.68
C ALA A 337 27.06 9.71 16.33
N ILE A 338 28.39 9.80 16.23
CA ILE A 338 29.14 9.18 15.13
C ILE A 338 29.67 7.86 15.65
N ASP A 339 29.53 6.80 14.86
CA ASP A 339 30.01 5.46 15.23
C ASP A 339 30.70 4.78 14.03
N ASN A 340 31.26 3.61 14.27
CA ASN A 340 31.88 2.78 13.24
C ASN A 340 30.81 2.00 12.46
N ALA A 341 30.79 2.15 11.14
CA ALA A 341 29.82 1.54 10.23
C ALA A 341 29.78 0.01 10.37
N TYR A 342 30.95 -0.65 10.42
CA TYR A 342 31.05 -2.10 10.59
C TYR A 342 30.45 -2.58 11.91
N ARG A 343 30.68 -1.84 13.01
CA ARG A 343 30.11 -2.17 14.32
C ARG A 343 28.59 -2.10 14.30
N GLN A 344 28.01 -1.08 13.67
CA GLN A 344 26.55 -0.94 13.56
C GLN A 344 25.94 -2.00 12.66
N LEU A 345 26.56 -2.31 11.53
CA LEU A 345 26.13 -3.41 10.66
C LEU A 345 26.15 -4.75 11.42
N LYS A 346 27.27 -5.08 12.07
CA LYS A 346 27.37 -6.31 12.86
C LYS A 346 26.27 -6.38 13.93
N ARG A 347 26.08 -5.30 14.67
CA ARG A 347 25.09 -5.22 15.74
C ARG A 347 23.66 -5.46 15.21
N ILE A 348 23.26 -4.83 14.10
CA ILE A 348 21.91 -5.02 13.59
C ILE A 348 21.73 -6.42 13.00
N MET A 349 22.75 -6.97 12.34
CA MET A 349 22.70 -8.34 11.79
C MET A 349 22.56 -9.40 12.88
N GLU A 350 23.14 -9.20 14.06
CA GLU A 350 22.94 -10.07 15.24
C GLU A 350 21.49 -10.07 15.76
N LEU A 351 20.68 -9.08 15.38
CA LEU A 351 19.26 -8.99 15.72
C LEU A 351 18.34 -9.65 14.69
N ASN A 352 18.87 -10.36 13.69
CA ASN A 352 18.13 -10.99 12.60
C ASN A 352 17.13 -10.03 11.93
N PRO A 353 17.57 -8.93 11.31
CA PRO A 353 16.70 -7.93 10.76
C PRO A 353 16.04 -8.41 9.47
N MET A 354 14.85 -7.87 9.16
CA MET A 354 14.31 -7.94 7.81
C MET A 354 15.10 -6.99 6.89
N ILE A 355 15.64 -7.50 5.79
CA ILE A 355 16.36 -6.73 4.79
C ILE A 355 15.38 -6.33 3.68
N LEU A 356 15.19 -5.02 3.49
CA LEU A 356 14.28 -4.46 2.51
C LEU A 356 15.03 -3.88 1.32
N CYS A 357 14.74 -4.41 0.14
CA CYS A 357 15.37 -4.03 -1.12
C CYS A 357 14.35 -3.44 -2.10
N ARG A 358 14.82 -2.60 -3.03
CA ARG A 358 13.96 -2.04 -4.09
C ARG A 358 13.58 -3.10 -5.13
N THR A 359 14.50 -4.02 -5.47
CA THR A 359 14.35 -4.94 -6.60
C THR A 359 14.50 -6.40 -6.20
N ASN A 360 13.83 -7.29 -6.95
CA ASN A 360 13.99 -8.75 -6.78
C ASN A 360 15.43 -9.21 -7.09
N LYS A 361 16.18 -8.49 -7.93
CA LYS A 361 17.58 -8.78 -8.20
C LYS A 361 18.43 -8.65 -6.93
N GLN A 362 18.28 -7.51 -6.19
CA GLN A 362 18.96 -7.30 -4.91
C GLN A 362 18.56 -8.36 -3.88
N VAL A 363 17.28 -8.71 -3.80
CA VAL A 363 16.79 -9.79 -2.92
C VAL A 363 17.53 -11.09 -3.22
N LYS A 364 17.61 -11.48 -4.49
CA LYS A 364 18.26 -12.71 -4.91
C LYS A 364 19.77 -12.71 -4.61
N GLU A 365 20.46 -11.61 -4.90
CA GLU A 365 21.89 -11.46 -4.62
C GLU A 365 22.19 -11.62 -3.12
N ILE A 366 21.34 -11.07 -2.24
CA ILE A 366 21.48 -11.22 -0.79
C ILE A 366 21.13 -12.65 -0.34
N GLN A 367 20.12 -13.27 -0.94
CA GLN A 367 19.76 -14.68 -0.66
C GLN A 367 20.89 -15.66 -1.06
N GLU A 368 21.57 -15.41 -2.17
CA GLU A 368 22.76 -16.20 -2.60
C GLU A 368 23.92 -16.10 -1.61
N LEU A 369 23.98 -15.02 -0.83
CA LEU A 369 24.90 -14.87 0.30
C LEU A 369 24.45 -15.63 1.57
N GLY A 370 23.27 -16.28 1.55
CA GLY A 370 22.77 -17.14 2.62
C GLY A 370 21.82 -16.45 3.62
N PHE A 371 21.34 -15.23 3.33
CA PHE A 371 20.37 -14.53 4.16
C PHE A 371 18.95 -14.78 3.65
N THR A 372 18.03 -15.20 4.54
CA THR A 372 16.65 -15.59 4.19
C THR A 372 15.62 -14.52 4.47
N ASP A 373 15.85 -13.67 5.48
CA ASP A 373 14.94 -12.60 5.88
C ASP A 373 15.14 -11.36 5.00
N VAL A 374 14.82 -11.54 3.71
CA VAL A 374 15.00 -10.54 2.66
C VAL A 374 13.73 -10.43 1.82
N SER A 375 13.27 -9.22 1.59
CA SER A 375 12.06 -8.96 0.79
C SER A 375 12.20 -7.69 -0.03
N THR A 376 11.34 -7.55 -1.05
CA THR A 376 11.17 -6.25 -1.67
C THR A 376 10.29 -5.35 -0.79
N ILE A 377 10.51 -4.02 -0.88
CA ILE A 377 9.70 -3.03 -0.15
C ILE A 377 8.22 -3.17 -0.49
N HIS A 378 7.89 -3.46 -1.76
CA HIS A 378 6.50 -3.66 -2.18
C HIS A 378 5.82 -4.87 -1.51
N GLN A 379 6.56 -5.97 -1.31
CA GLN A 379 6.03 -7.15 -0.62
C GLN A 379 5.91 -6.93 0.90
N ALA A 380 6.74 -6.05 1.45
CA ALA A 380 6.72 -5.69 2.86
C ALA A 380 5.64 -4.67 3.22
N LYS A 381 4.92 -4.09 2.23
CA LYS A 381 3.81 -3.17 2.51
C LYS A 381 2.73 -3.88 3.32
N GLY A 382 2.25 -3.22 4.38
CA GLY A 382 1.30 -3.79 5.34
C GLY A 382 1.95 -4.63 6.45
N LEU A 383 3.19 -5.09 6.28
CA LEU A 383 3.93 -5.84 7.30
C LEU A 383 4.76 -4.90 8.19
N GLU A 384 5.26 -5.43 9.30
CA GLU A 384 6.11 -4.69 10.25
C GLU A 384 7.11 -5.63 10.92
N TYR A 385 8.29 -5.11 11.25
CA TYR A 385 9.42 -5.90 11.78
C TYR A 385 10.09 -5.13 12.91
N ASP A 386 10.61 -5.85 13.90
CA ASP A 386 11.29 -5.21 15.02
C ASP A 386 12.57 -4.49 14.55
N ASN A 387 13.37 -5.17 13.73
CA ASN A 387 14.62 -4.62 13.19
C ASN A 387 14.63 -4.67 11.67
N VAL A 388 15.06 -3.58 11.03
CA VAL A 388 15.04 -3.47 9.56
C VAL A 388 16.37 -2.91 9.05
N VAL A 389 16.88 -3.53 8.00
CA VAL A 389 17.90 -2.94 7.14
C VAL A 389 17.23 -2.45 5.87
N VAL A 390 17.28 -1.16 5.61
CA VAL A 390 16.80 -0.57 4.36
C VAL A 390 17.99 -0.41 3.41
N VAL A 391 17.96 -1.14 2.30
CA VAL A 391 18.93 -0.95 1.24
C VAL A 391 18.55 0.29 0.45
N ASP A 392 19.40 1.30 0.51
CA ASP A 392 19.15 2.62 -0.06
C ASP A 392 18.89 2.56 -1.56
N THR A 393 17.97 3.38 -2.02
CA THR A 393 17.56 3.48 -3.41
C THR A 393 17.67 4.90 -3.92
N GLU A 394 17.89 5.04 -5.21
CA GLU A 394 17.78 6.32 -5.89
C GLU A 394 16.32 6.81 -5.89
N ILE A 395 16.12 8.08 -5.60
CA ILE A 395 14.81 8.73 -5.54
C ILE A 395 14.78 9.76 -6.65
N ASP A 396 14.06 9.43 -7.73
CA ASP A 396 13.94 10.24 -8.94
C ASP A 396 12.54 10.82 -9.12
N CYS A 397 11.57 10.24 -8.45
CA CYS A 397 10.16 10.62 -8.57
C CYS A 397 9.40 10.42 -7.25
N LEU A 398 8.16 10.93 -7.19
CA LEU A 398 7.31 10.84 -6.00
C LEU A 398 7.02 9.38 -5.62
N GLU A 399 6.89 8.47 -6.58
CA GLU A 399 6.71 7.05 -6.29
C GLU A 399 7.92 6.45 -5.56
N ASP A 400 9.15 6.80 -5.96
CA ASP A 400 10.35 6.33 -5.27
C ASP A 400 10.44 6.88 -3.85
N LEU A 401 10.03 8.13 -3.64
CA LEU A 401 9.96 8.74 -2.31
C LEU A 401 8.92 8.03 -1.42
N ASN A 402 7.75 7.71 -1.97
CA ASN A 402 6.73 6.93 -1.26
C ASN A 402 7.23 5.52 -0.91
N VAL A 403 7.95 4.87 -1.84
CA VAL A 403 8.57 3.56 -1.59
C VAL A 403 9.61 3.65 -0.47
N ALA A 404 10.44 4.70 -0.46
CA ALA A 404 11.39 4.94 0.62
C ALA A 404 10.67 5.13 1.97
N TYR A 405 9.61 5.94 2.02
CA TYR A 405 8.81 6.14 3.22
C TYR A 405 8.18 4.83 3.73
N VAL A 406 7.64 4.01 2.82
CA VAL A 406 7.13 2.68 3.18
C VAL A 406 8.23 1.83 3.82
N ALA A 407 9.43 1.78 3.23
CA ALA A 407 10.54 1.00 3.78
C ALA A 407 10.94 1.45 5.19
N LEU A 408 11.14 2.75 5.37
CA LEU A 408 11.55 3.35 6.64
C LEU A 408 10.52 3.12 7.75
N THR A 409 9.24 3.12 7.42
CA THR A 409 8.14 2.93 8.38
C THR A 409 7.79 1.47 8.67
N ARG A 410 8.58 0.50 8.18
CA ARG A 410 8.39 -0.93 8.53
C ARG A 410 9.05 -1.31 9.86
N ALA A 411 10.04 -0.55 10.32
CA ALA A 411 10.75 -0.82 11.55
C ALA A 411 9.93 -0.44 12.79
N LYS A 412 10.03 -1.26 13.85
CA LYS A 412 9.47 -0.96 15.17
C LYS A 412 10.53 -0.38 16.13
N ASP A 413 11.67 -1.04 16.22
CA ASP A 413 12.65 -0.81 17.28
C ASP A 413 13.99 -0.29 16.75
N SER A 414 14.51 -0.89 15.67
CA SER A 414 15.80 -0.49 15.09
C SER A 414 15.78 -0.46 13.57
N MET A 415 16.43 0.53 13.02
CA MET A 415 16.57 0.69 11.57
C MET A 415 18.02 1.05 11.20
N LEU A 416 18.52 0.44 10.14
CA LEU A 416 19.77 0.82 9.49
C LEU A 416 19.52 1.10 8.02
N VAL A 417 20.03 2.22 7.52
CA VAL A 417 19.97 2.58 6.11
C VAL A 417 21.36 2.55 5.53
N ILE A 418 21.56 1.83 4.43
CA ILE A 418 22.88 1.61 3.81
C ILE A 418 22.77 1.46 2.30
N ASN A 419 23.81 1.93 1.57
CA ASN A 419 23.94 1.69 0.15
C ASN A 419 24.15 0.19 -0.18
N PHE A 420 23.57 -0.28 -1.28
CA PHE A 420 23.62 -1.70 -1.66
C PHE A 420 25.04 -2.25 -1.81
N VAL A 421 25.94 -1.52 -2.46
CA VAL A 421 27.33 -1.98 -2.70
C VAL A 421 28.09 -2.14 -1.39
N GLN A 422 27.95 -1.19 -0.48
CA GLN A 422 28.59 -1.27 0.86
C GLN A 422 28.01 -2.45 1.65
N PHE A 423 26.70 -2.65 1.59
CA PHE A 423 26.03 -3.75 2.29
C PHE A 423 26.44 -5.12 1.73
N GLU A 424 26.48 -5.27 0.42
CA GLU A 424 26.94 -6.50 -0.23
C GLU A 424 28.39 -6.86 0.14
N ASN A 425 29.28 -5.88 0.14
CA ASN A 425 30.67 -6.07 0.55
C ASN A 425 30.79 -6.48 2.02
N PHE A 426 30.00 -5.87 2.91
CA PHE A 426 29.93 -6.27 4.30
C PHE A 426 29.44 -7.71 4.46
N LEU A 427 28.35 -8.11 3.79
CA LEU A 427 27.79 -9.45 3.87
C LEU A 427 28.78 -10.53 3.39
N LYS A 428 29.56 -10.23 2.35
CA LYS A 428 30.64 -11.13 1.87
C LYS A 428 31.70 -11.32 2.95
N SER A 429 32.17 -10.23 3.58
CA SER A 429 33.18 -10.32 4.64
C SER A 429 32.61 -10.94 5.93
N PHE A 430 31.34 -10.74 6.24
CA PHE A 430 30.67 -11.32 7.39
C PHE A 430 30.56 -12.84 7.28
N LYS A 431 30.30 -13.36 6.09
CA LYS A 431 30.21 -14.79 5.81
C LYS A 431 31.56 -15.51 5.90
N GLU A 432 32.68 -14.84 5.63
CA GLU A 432 34.03 -15.41 5.75
C GLU A 432 34.48 -15.57 7.21
N VAL A 433 33.78 -14.96 8.17
CA VAL A 433 34.09 -14.96 9.61
C VAL A 433 33.23 -15.97 10.40
N ILE A 434 32.12 -16.46 9.82
CA ILE A 434 31.27 -17.51 10.37
C ILE A 434 31.67 -18.86 9.77
#